data_87bffef68183756eef1d1f7369eac867
#
_entry.id   87bffef68183756eef1d1f7369eac867
#
_cell.length_a   1.000
_cell.length_b   1.000
_cell.length_c   1.000
_cell.angle_alpha   90.00
_cell.angle_beta   90.00
_cell.angle_gamma   90.00
#
_symmetry.space_group_name_H-M   'P 1'
#
loop_
_entity.id
_entity.type
_entity.pdbx_description
1 polymer ?
#
loop_
_entity_poly.entity_id
_entity_poly.type
_entity_poly.pdbx_seq_one_letter_code
_entity_poly.pdbx_strand_id
1 'polypeptide(L)'
;MNEQISTAVILAARREFNGKLPYPLVPIADGVCLLDRTLLLLDQLNYERIYIVTGYRSDLFEPYAQSDSRISVIYNPDYAFTSSMGSLARLHGVLTEDFLLIEGDTFYEGRVLEDLTKTTYRDCLSVTEESGSGDEAFVGLTHGFVTKVSKDRHQLASISGELLGIMRLSLQTFERMVALWKAANNPLLNYEYALLEVTNPIERPALFFNDLIWGDIDSDEDQHRMVNYIYPRLLRKENPLNIDNLVAHLSHIFSTPIDSSQVVIAPVGGMSNKNFRVEYAGKSYVLRLPGVASETMVDRSNEHTNSQIACQLGINPPIRYFDAQTGIKLADFIVGAQPLGQATIQRVEYLDRIAKILHKLHDSAMRLSNDFNGFTELRKYKHTLKELGISVEDKDALLIVPNLQVRINELGVSLIGSMS
;
A
#
# COMPACT_ATOMS: atom_id res chain seq x y z
N MET A 1 2.91 -19.81 12.89
CA MET A 1 2.38 -18.81 11.95
C MET A 1 2.73 -17.48 12.59
N ASN A 2 3.54 -16.65 11.93
CA ASN A 2 3.75 -15.28 12.43
C ASN A 2 2.45 -14.52 12.23
N GLU A 3 1.82 -14.12 13.32
CA GLU A 3 0.65 -13.24 13.26
C GLU A 3 1.10 -11.92 12.66
N GLN A 4 0.38 -11.50 11.62
CA GLN A 4 0.55 -10.17 11.03
C GLN A 4 0.18 -9.14 12.09
N ILE A 5 1.04 -8.15 12.34
CA ILE A 5 0.69 -7.06 13.27
C ILE A 5 -0.46 -6.25 12.70
N SER A 6 -1.42 -5.89 13.55
CA SER A 6 -2.58 -5.09 13.17
C SER A 6 -2.75 -3.82 14.02
N THR A 7 -1.81 -3.57 14.95
CA THR A 7 -1.80 -2.40 15.82
C THR A 7 -0.67 -1.45 15.46
N ALA A 8 -0.96 -0.16 15.37
CA ALA A 8 0.01 0.92 15.18
C ALA A 8 -0.09 1.95 16.30
N VAL A 9 1.05 2.53 16.68
CA VAL A 9 1.19 3.62 17.64
C VAL A 9 1.89 4.78 16.96
N ILE A 10 1.26 5.96 16.95
CA ILE A 10 1.82 7.19 16.40
C ILE A 10 2.14 8.13 17.58
N LEU A 11 3.41 8.52 17.72
CA LEU A 11 3.83 9.50 18.71
C LEU A 11 3.62 10.92 18.17
N ALA A 12 2.67 11.63 18.74
CA ALA A 12 2.23 12.96 18.33
C ALA A 12 2.23 13.98 19.48
N ALA A 13 2.96 13.69 20.56
CA ALA A 13 2.90 14.48 21.78
C ALA A 13 3.90 15.64 21.84
N ARG A 14 4.82 15.76 20.84
CA ARG A 14 5.80 16.83 20.74
C ARG A 14 5.13 18.22 20.77
N ARG A 15 5.86 19.24 21.22
CA ARG A 15 5.39 20.63 21.24
C ARG A 15 5.08 21.16 19.85
N GLU A 16 4.53 22.36 19.79
CA GLU A 16 4.07 23.02 18.58
C GLU A 16 5.13 23.18 17.49
N PHE A 17 4.69 23.04 16.24
CA PHE A 17 5.35 23.58 15.06
C PHE A 17 4.98 25.07 14.95
N ASN A 18 5.97 25.95 15.09
CA ASN A 18 5.82 27.41 15.01
C ASN A 18 4.68 27.99 15.88
N GLY A 19 4.41 27.41 17.05
CA GLY A 19 3.37 27.88 17.97
C GLY A 19 1.93 27.70 17.47
N LYS A 20 1.69 26.90 16.43
CA LYS A 20 0.35 26.81 15.76
C LYS A 20 -0.22 25.42 15.72
N LEU A 21 0.51 24.45 15.20
CA LEU A 21 0.02 23.10 14.93
C LEU A 21 0.91 22.05 15.58
N PRO A 22 0.37 20.90 16.01
CA PRO A 22 1.16 19.71 16.25
C PRO A 22 1.85 19.26 14.96
N TYR A 23 3.08 18.75 15.06
CA TYR A 23 3.89 18.31 13.91
C TYR A 23 3.15 17.35 12.95
N PRO A 24 2.42 16.31 13.43
CA PRO A 24 1.71 15.43 12.53
C PRO A 24 0.61 16.10 11.70
N LEU A 25 0.14 17.27 12.13
CA LEU A 25 -0.90 18.03 11.42
C LEU A 25 -0.34 19.11 10.50
N VAL A 26 0.98 19.15 10.30
CA VAL A 26 1.61 20.09 9.38
C VAL A 26 1.24 19.70 7.93
N PRO A 27 0.71 20.66 7.14
CA PRO A 27 0.35 20.39 5.75
C PRO A 27 1.58 20.04 4.89
N ILE A 28 1.46 18.98 4.09
CA ILE A 28 2.44 18.53 3.10
C ILE A 28 1.94 18.71 1.66
N ALA A 29 0.62 18.90 1.49
CA ALA A 29 -0.04 19.26 0.24
C ALA A 29 -1.39 19.94 0.55
N ASP A 30 -2.10 20.39 -0.50
CA ASP A 30 -3.45 20.95 -0.33
C ASP A 30 -4.38 19.92 0.31
N GLY A 31 -4.86 20.21 1.52
CA GLY A 31 -5.78 19.36 2.27
C GLY A 31 -5.19 18.06 2.80
N VAL A 32 -3.87 17.87 2.78
CA VAL A 32 -3.19 16.66 3.29
C VAL A 32 -2.09 17.05 4.26
N CYS A 33 -2.11 16.48 5.48
CA CYS A 33 -1.04 16.60 6.47
C CYS A 33 -0.23 15.29 6.59
N LEU A 34 0.83 15.31 7.41
CA LEU A 34 1.64 14.11 7.66
C LEU A 34 0.80 12.94 8.23
N LEU A 35 -0.10 13.24 9.17
CA LEU A 35 -0.97 12.23 9.79
C LEU A 35 -1.90 11.59 8.75
N ASP A 36 -2.51 12.39 7.86
CA ASP A 36 -3.41 11.88 6.82
C ASP A 36 -2.70 10.86 5.94
N ARG A 37 -1.44 11.15 5.56
CA ARG A 37 -0.63 10.24 4.77
C ARG A 37 -0.31 8.95 5.54
N THR A 38 0.10 9.07 6.81
CA THR A 38 0.39 7.90 7.66
C THR A 38 -0.84 7.01 7.82
N LEU A 39 -2.00 7.60 8.08
CA LEU A 39 -3.28 6.88 8.20
C LEU A 39 -3.66 6.18 6.89
N LEU A 40 -3.47 6.83 5.74
CA LEU A 40 -3.69 6.21 4.43
C LEU A 40 -2.80 4.98 4.21
N LEU A 41 -1.53 5.04 4.57
CA LEU A 41 -0.62 3.89 4.46
C LEU A 41 -1.01 2.75 5.39
N LEU A 42 -1.41 3.06 6.63
CA LEU A 42 -1.91 2.06 7.58
C LEU A 42 -3.22 1.40 7.12
N ASP A 43 -4.09 2.16 6.47
CA ASP A 43 -5.32 1.65 5.86
C ASP A 43 -5.02 0.66 4.73
N GLN A 44 -4.12 1.00 3.82
CA GLN A 44 -3.66 0.12 2.74
C GLN A 44 -3.05 -1.20 3.25
N LEU A 45 -2.46 -1.18 4.45
CA LEU A 45 -1.86 -2.35 5.09
C LEU A 45 -2.84 -3.09 6.03
N ASN A 46 -4.12 -2.66 6.09
CA ASN A 46 -5.19 -3.24 6.89
C ASN A 46 -4.91 -3.25 8.40
N TYR A 47 -4.37 -2.16 8.95
CA TYR A 47 -4.25 -1.99 10.39
C TYR A 47 -5.62 -1.78 11.03
N GLU A 48 -5.89 -2.53 12.11
CA GLU A 48 -7.20 -2.58 12.78
C GLU A 48 -7.29 -1.66 14.01
N ARG A 49 -6.13 -1.35 14.62
CA ARG A 49 -6.04 -0.50 15.81
C ARG A 49 -4.93 0.52 15.65
N ILE A 50 -5.27 1.79 15.86
CA ILE A 50 -4.33 2.90 15.71
C ILE A 50 -4.42 3.77 16.97
N TYR A 51 -3.34 3.84 17.73
CA TYR A 51 -3.25 4.70 18.90
C TYR A 51 -2.42 5.94 18.54
N ILE A 52 -3.01 7.14 18.73
CA ILE A 52 -2.30 8.40 18.55
C ILE A 52 -2.02 8.98 19.95
N VAL A 53 -0.75 8.98 20.35
CA VAL A 53 -0.35 9.55 21.64
C VAL A 53 -0.11 11.04 21.46
N THR A 54 -0.97 11.86 22.05
CA THR A 54 -1.01 13.30 21.87
C THR A 54 -0.55 14.08 23.12
N GLY A 55 -0.23 15.34 22.90
CA GLY A 55 0.12 16.30 23.96
C GLY A 55 -0.39 17.68 23.63
N TYR A 56 0.42 18.54 22.99
CA TYR A 56 0.01 19.85 22.55
C TYR A 56 -1.19 19.78 21.61
N ARG A 57 -2.22 20.60 21.87
CA ARG A 57 -3.44 20.67 21.06
C ARG A 57 -4.05 19.29 20.71
N SER A 58 -4.16 18.44 21.74
CA SER A 58 -4.82 17.12 21.62
C SER A 58 -6.22 17.23 21.05
N ASP A 59 -6.92 18.36 21.25
CA ASP A 59 -8.24 18.68 20.70
C ASP A 59 -8.31 18.54 19.17
N LEU A 60 -7.22 18.80 18.45
CA LEU A 60 -7.15 18.71 16.98
C LEU A 60 -7.12 17.28 16.44
N PHE A 61 -6.88 16.29 17.28
CA PHE A 61 -6.86 14.88 16.90
C PHE A 61 -8.22 14.19 17.13
N GLU A 62 -9.11 14.76 17.91
CA GLU A 62 -10.43 14.19 18.19
C GLU A 62 -11.29 13.93 16.94
N PRO A 63 -11.28 14.80 15.90
CA PRO A 63 -12.01 14.52 14.66
C PRO A 63 -11.59 13.21 13.97
N TYR A 64 -10.32 12.82 14.07
CA TYR A 64 -9.85 11.55 13.50
C TYR A 64 -10.45 10.34 14.22
N ALA A 65 -10.50 10.35 15.55
CA ALA A 65 -11.13 9.29 16.33
C ALA A 65 -12.66 9.25 16.14
N GLN A 66 -13.30 10.38 15.85
CA GLN A 66 -14.74 10.45 15.56
C GLN A 66 -15.07 9.92 14.16
N SER A 67 -14.16 10.09 13.19
CA SER A 67 -14.37 9.66 11.80
C SER A 67 -13.97 8.20 11.53
N ASP A 68 -13.07 7.63 12.34
CA ASP A 68 -12.58 6.26 12.18
C ASP A 68 -12.52 5.54 13.53
N SER A 69 -13.35 4.53 13.71
CA SER A 69 -13.46 3.76 14.96
C SER A 69 -12.20 2.96 15.33
N ARG A 70 -11.28 2.78 14.39
CA ARG A 70 -9.96 2.14 14.63
C ARG A 70 -9.01 3.04 15.40
N ILE A 71 -9.24 4.36 15.38
CA ILE A 71 -8.37 5.37 15.96
C ILE A 71 -8.76 5.65 17.41
N SER A 72 -7.77 5.63 18.30
CA SER A 72 -7.90 6.04 19.70
C SER A 72 -6.87 7.10 20.04
N VAL A 73 -7.31 8.24 20.54
CA VAL A 73 -6.46 9.34 20.99
C VAL A 73 -6.11 9.14 22.45
N ILE A 74 -4.82 9.09 22.77
CA ILE A 74 -4.29 8.90 24.12
C ILE A 74 -3.54 10.16 24.54
N TYR A 75 -4.11 10.89 25.50
CA TYR A 75 -3.50 12.14 25.95
C TYR A 75 -2.38 11.92 26.98
N ASN A 76 -1.21 12.51 26.74
CA ASN A 76 -0.13 12.61 27.70
C ASN A 76 -0.18 13.99 28.40
N PRO A 77 -0.69 14.12 29.63
CA PRO A 77 -0.74 15.39 30.33
C PRO A 77 0.64 15.96 30.67
N ASP A 78 1.65 15.11 30.75
CA ASP A 78 3.01 15.49 31.10
C ASP A 78 3.92 15.71 29.88
N TYR A 79 3.33 15.85 28.68
CA TYR A 79 4.08 16.00 27.41
C TYR A 79 5.13 17.11 27.43
N ALA A 80 4.88 18.17 28.21
CA ALA A 80 5.81 19.29 28.33
C ALA A 80 7.06 18.98 29.18
N PHE A 81 7.02 17.92 29.99
CA PHE A 81 8.04 17.56 30.99
C PHE A 81 8.60 16.15 30.75
N THR A 82 8.10 15.42 29.77
CA THR A 82 8.55 14.08 29.42
C THR A 82 9.02 14.03 27.97
N SER A 83 9.89 13.08 27.65
CA SER A 83 10.31 12.80 26.28
C SER A 83 9.47 11.68 25.64
N SER A 84 9.93 11.14 24.51
CA SER A 84 9.22 10.13 23.70
C SER A 84 8.87 8.87 24.48
N MET A 85 9.75 8.41 25.40
CA MET A 85 9.44 7.25 26.25
C MET A 85 8.28 7.52 27.22
N GLY A 86 8.21 8.72 27.79
CA GLY A 86 7.10 9.12 28.67
C GLY A 86 5.76 9.14 27.94
N SER A 87 5.75 9.55 26.69
CA SER A 87 4.56 9.50 25.84
C SER A 87 4.19 8.04 25.48
N LEU A 88 5.14 7.23 25.06
CA LEU A 88 4.92 5.83 24.76
C LEU A 88 4.41 5.03 25.98
N ALA A 89 4.92 5.33 27.18
CA ALA A 89 4.51 4.69 28.42
C ALA A 89 3.03 4.93 28.81
N ARG A 90 2.34 5.89 28.19
CA ARG A 90 0.88 6.09 28.38
C ARG A 90 0.05 4.91 27.88
N LEU A 91 0.63 4.10 27.02
CA LEU A 91 0.00 2.91 26.49
C LEU A 91 0.21 1.64 27.34
N HIS A 92 0.92 1.76 28.48
CA HIS A 92 1.09 0.66 29.42
C HIS A 92 -0.26 0.21 29.99
N GLY A 93 -0.59 -1.07 29.82
CA GLY A 93 -1.90 -1.63 30.18
C GLY A 93 -3.01 -1.38 29.16
N VAL A 94 -2.73 -0.64 28.07
CA VAL A 94 -3.64 -0.42 26.92
C VAL A 94 -3.28 -1.36 25.79
N LEU A 95 -2.00 -1.45 25.43
CA LEU A 95 -1.51 -2.37 24.41
C LEU A 95 -1.59 -3.82 24.90
N THR A 96 -2.04 -4.72 24.03
CA THR A 96 -2.23 -6.14 24.29
C THR A 96 -1.51 -7.05 23.31
N GLU A 97 -0.85 -6.50 22.30
CA GLU A 97 -0.17 -7.22 21.23
C GLU A 97 1.04 -6.45 20.70
N ASP A 98 1.81 -7.09 19.83
CA ASP A 98 2.93 -6.48 19.12
C ASP A 98 2.40 -5.38 18.20
N PHE A 99 3.17 -4.32 18.01
CA PHE A 99 2.72 -3.12 17.29
C PHE A 99 3.81 -2.47 16.46
N LEU A 100 3.39 -1.61 15.54
CA LEU A 100 4.26 -0.70 14.80
C LEU A 100 4.31 0.64 15.54
N LEU A 101 5.50 1.10 15.90
CA LEU A 101 5.75 2.44 16.44
C LEU A 101 6.15 3.37 15.30
N ILE A 102 5.56 4.58 15.27
CA ILE A 102 5.80 5.59 14.23
C ILE A 102 5.97 6.95 14.91
N GLU A 103 7.05 7.66 14.62
CA GLU A 103 7.17 9.08 14.94
C GLU A 103 6.29 9.92 14.02
N GLY A 104 5.47 10.79 14.62
CA GLY A 104 4.42 11.51 13.89
C GLY A 104 4.92 12.72 13.11
N ASP A 105 6.15 13.16 13.30
CA ASP A 105 6.82 14.26 12.62
C ASP A 105 7.68 13.81 11.44
N THR A 106 7.81 12.51 11.22
CA THR A 106 8.63 11.91 10.16
C THR A 106 7.80 11.64 8.90
N PHE A 107 8.34 12.03 7.77
CA PHE A 107 7.84 11.74 6.44
C PHE A 107 8.71 10.66 5.77
N TYR A 108 8.08 9.68 5.10
CA TYR A 108 8.80 8.49 4.59
C TYR A 108 8.06 7.81 3.42
N GLU A 109 8.79 6.97 2.66
CA GLU A 109 8.19 6.08 1.66
C GLU A 109 7.36 4.98 2.31
N GLY A 110 6.21 4.64 1.69
CA GLY A 110 5.29 3.61 2.19
C GLY A 110 5.92 2.23 2.35
N ARG A 111 6.96 1.89 1.54
CA ARG A 111 7.68 0.62 1.66
C ARG A 111 8.28 0.35 3.04
N VAL A 112 8.57 1.41 3.82
CA VAL A 112 9.07 1.24 5.20
C VAL A 112 8.04 0.52 6.06
N LEU A 113 6.78 0.95 6.02
CA LEU A 113 5.70 0.30 6.76
C LEU A 113 5.42 -1.11 6.23
N GLU A 114 5.44 -1.28 4.91
CA GLU A 114 5.21 -2.59 4.29
C GLU A 114 6.23 -3.63 4.75
N ASP A 115 7.53 -3.29 4.69
CA ASP A 115 8.61 -4.21 5.04
C ASP A 115 8.64 -4.53 6.53
N LEU A 116 8.39 -3.52 7.40
CA LEU A 116 8.25 -3.74 8.85
C LEU A 116 7.01 -4.57 9.20
N THR A 117 5.92 -4.45 8.45
CA THR A 117 4.72 -5.29 8.63
C THR A 117 4.99 -6.74 8.23
N LYS A 118 5.73 -6.95 7.14
CA LYS A 118 6.01 -8.28 6.57
C LYS A 118 7.18 -9.01 7.24
N THR A 119 8.04 -8.31 7.98
CA THR A 119 9.23 -8.93 8.61
C THR A 119 8.84 -10.06 9.57
N THR A 120 9.70 -11.06 9.67
CA THR A 120 9.56 -12.18 10.62
C THR A 120 10.06 -11.83 12.02
N TYR A 121 10.80 -10.76 12.18
CA TYR A 121 11.28 -10.30 13.47
C TYR A 121 10.15 -9.64 14.27
N ARG A 122 9.99 -10.02 15.52
CA ARG A 122 9.01 -9.39 16.43
C ARG A 122 9.42 -7.98 16.86
N ASP A 123 10.73 -7.76 17.01
CA ASP A 123 11.33 -6.44 17.20
C ASP A 123 12.20 -6.17 15.98
N CYS A 124 12.02 -5.05 15.31
CA CYS A 124 12.79 -4.69 14.12
C CYS A 124 12.82 -3.17 13.94
N LEU A 125 14.00 -2.61 13.82
CA LEU A 125 14.21 -1.18 13.62
C LEU A 125 14.36 -0.86 12.14
N SER A 126 13.94 0.34 11.73
CA SER A 126 14.28 0.87 10.41
C SER A 126 15.50 1.79 10.50
N VAL A 127 16.46 1.58 9.62
CA VAL A 127 17.70 2.33 9.51
C VAL A 127 17.89 2.77 8.07
N THR A 128 18.43 3.96 7.86
CA THR A 128 18.71 4.50 6.54
C THR A 128 20.08 5.18 6.52
N GLU A 129 20.46 5.72 5.38
CA GLU A 129 21.68 6.52 5.22
C GLU A 129 21.57 7.82 6.03
N GLU A 130 22.71 8.37 6.48
CA GLU A 130 22.76 9.63 7.23
C GLU A 130 22.14 10.78 6.41
N SER A 131 21.19 11.50 7.01
CA SER A 131 20.52 12.64 6.37
C SER A 131 21.38 13.90 6.30
N GLY A 132 22.24 14.08 7.28
CA GLY A 132 23.00 15.31 7.49
C GLY A 132 22.13 16.46 8.04
N SER A 133 21.01 16.14 8.70
CA SER A 133 20.07 17.13 9.28
C SER A 133 20.66 17.86 10.50
N GLY A 134 21.59 17.23 11.20
CA GLY A 134 22.20 17.73 12.42
C GLY A 134 21.50 17.29 13.72
N ASP A 135 20.42 16.52 13.63
CA ASP A 135 19.69 15.91 14.77
C ASP A 135 19.57 14.38 14.65
N GLU A 136 20.51 13.79 13.92
CA GLU A 136 20.49 12.36 13.62
C GLU A 136 20.60 11.50 14.88
N ALA A 137 19.81 10.44 14.94
CA ALA A 137 20.02 9.33 15.86
C ALA A 137 20.93 8.29 15.17
N PHE A 138 22.25 8.47 15.26
CA PHE A 138 23.25 7.62 14.63
C PHE A 138 23.19 6.20 15.14
N VAL A 139 23.34 5.22 14.24
CA VAL A 139 23.30 3.79 14.56
C VAL A 139 24.62 3.11 14.22
N GLY A 140 25.06 2.24 15.14
CA GLY A 140 26.07 1.24 14.87
C GLY A 140 25.41 -0.10 14.56
N LEU A 141 25.69 -0.67 13.39
CA LEU A 141 25.21 -1.99 12.96
C LEU A 141 26.32 -3.03 13.02
N THR A 142 25.99 -4.22 13.49
CA THR A 142 26.85 -5.39 13.42
C THR A 142 26.02 -6.59 12.91
N HIS A 143 26.37 -7.13 11.76
CA HIS A 143 25.68 -8.27 11.13
C HIS A 143 24.14 -8.08 10.97
N GLY A 144 23.70 -6.85 10.68
CA GLY A 144 22.29 -6.53 10.52
C GLY A 144 21.53 -6.25 11.82
N PHE A 145 22.26 -6.14 12.94
CA PHE A 145 21.68 -5.80 14.24
C PHE A 145 22.18 -4.43 14.70
N VAL A 146 21.25 -3.60 15.19
CA VAL A 146 21.60 -2.35 15.87
C VAL A 146 22.17 -2.69 17.24
N THR A 147 23.41 -2.29 17.46
CA THR A 147 24.16 -2.51 18.71
C THR A 147 24.22 -1.26 19.56
N LYS A 148 24.11 -0.09 18.95
CA LYS A 148 24.17 1.20 19.63
C LYS A 148 23.40 2.27 18.84
N VAL A 149 22.74 3.17 19.57
CA VAL A 149 22.17 4.43 19.03
C VAL A 149 22.68 5.58 19.88
N SER A 150 23.03 6.69 19.26
CA SER A 150 23.37 7.93 19.95
C SER A 150 23.18 9.15 19.04
N LYS A 151 22.69 10.25 19.61
CA LYS A 151 22.71 11.58 18.96
C LYS A 151 24.11 12.21 18.96
N ASP A 152 25.05 11.70 19.75
CA ASP A 152 26.46 12.09 19.74
C ASP A 152 27.26 11.06 18.93
N ARG A 153 27.67 11.45 17.71
CA ARG A 153 28.41 10.57 16.79
C ARG A 153 29.76 10.08 17.38
N HIS A 154 30.35 10.82 18.32
CA HIS A 154 31.59 10.44 18.95
C HIS A 154 31.44 9.26 19.92
N GLN A 155 30.22 8.92 20.28
CA GLN A 155 29.93 7.76 21.14
C GLN A 155 29.89 6.45 20.37
N LEU A 156 29.88 6.48 19.01
CA LEU A 156 29.89 5.28 18.18
C LEU A 156 31.29 5.03 17.62
N ALA A 157 31.72 3.77 17.66
CA ALA A 157 32.99 3.35 17.05
C ALA A 157 32.95 3.42 15.51
N SER A 158 31.76 3.17 14.94
CA SER A 158 31.48 3.34 13.52
C SER A 158 29.99 3.72 13.36
N ILE A 159 29.71 4.61 12.43
CA ILE A 159 28.34 4.96 12.06
C ILE A 159 27.98 4.14 10.83
N SER A 160 26.89 3.43 10.91
CA SER A 160 26.35 2.60 9.83
C SER A 160 25.13 3.24 9.14
N GLY A 161 24.53 4.25 9.77
CA GLY A 161 23.36 4.97 9.28
C GLY A 161 22.65 5.71 10.41
N GLU A 162 21.40 6.02 10.19
CA GLU A 162 20.53 6.79 11.04
C GLU A 162 19.22 6.03 11.31
N LEU A 163 18.69 6.15 12.54
CA LEU A 163 17.40 5.56 12.92
C LEU A 163 16.26 6.41 12.33
N LEU A 164 15.34 5.76 11.65
CA LEU A 164 14.23 6.45 10.96
C LEU A 164 13.05 6.83 11.87
N GLY A 165 13.02 6.35 13.14
CA GLY A 165 11.89 6.61 14.04
C GLY A 165 10.65 5.73 13.78
N ILE A 166 10.77 4.71 12.93
CA ILE A 166 9.71 3.75 12.66
C ILE A 166 10.22 2.35 12.98
N MET A 167 9.46 1.56 13.76
CA MET A 167 9.91 0.24 14.16
C MET A 167 8.77 -0.68 14.56
N ARG A 168 8.98 -1.98 14.37
CA ARG A 168 8.12 -3.00 14.93
C ARG A 168 8.62 -3.37 16.33
N LEU A 169 7.71 -3.39 17.30
CA LEU A 169 8.01 -3.73 18.67
C LEU A 169 7.08 -4.83 19.20
N SER A 170 7.65 -5.78 19.90
CA SER A 170 6.86 -6.75 20.65
C SER A 170 6.33 -6.12 21.94
N LEU A 171 5.14 -6.59 22.37
CA LEU A 171 4.57 -6.20 23.66
C LEU A 171 5.56 -6.46 24.80
N GLN A 172 6.28 -7.58 24.74
CA GLN A 172 7.28 -7.94 25.74
C GLN A 172 8.43 -6.90 25.84
N THR A 173 8.93 -6.44 24.68
CA THR A 173 9.95 -5.39 24.63
C THR A 173 9.40 -4.08 25.16
N PHE A 174 8.19 -3.70 24.78
CA PHE A 174 7.55 -2.49 25.29
C PHE A 174 7.38 -2.52 26.82
N GLU A 175 6.88 -3.60 27.40
CA GLU A 175 6.74 -3.74 28.85
C GLU A 175 8.10 -3.59 29.58
N ARG A 176 9.16 -4.15 28.99
CA ARG A 176 10.52 -4.00 29.51
C ARG A 176 11.01 -2.55 29.42
N MET A 177 10.76 -1.86 28.30
CA MET A 177 11.11 -0.43 28.15
C MET A 177 10.40 0.44 29.20
N VAL A 178 9.13 0.16 29.48
CA VAL A 178 8.35 0.85 30.51
C VAL A 178 8.95 0.59 31.91
N ALA A 179 9.32 -0.64 32.22
CA ALA A 179 9.96 -0.98 33.48
C ALA A 179 11.29 -0.26 33.66
N LEU A 180 12.12 -0.22 32.63
CA LEU A 180 13.39 0.51 32.62
C LEU A 180 13.20 2.01 32.81
N TRP A 181 12.27 2.61 32.11
CA TRP A 181 11.97 4.04 32.24
C TRP A 181 11.53 4.41 33.65
N LYS A 182 10.66 3.59 34.26
CA LYS A 182 10.24 3.78 35.65
C LYS A 182 11.41 3.66 36.62
N ALA A 183 12.32 2.69 36.40
CA ALA A 183 13.49 2.46 37.24
C ALA A 183 14.55 3.55 37.07
N ALA A 184 14.74 4.09 35.88
CA ALA A 184 15.71 5.14 35.60
C ALA A 184 15.36 6.49 36.26
N ASN A 185 14.09 6.69 36.59
CA ASN A 185 13.57 7.94 37.16
C ASN A 185 14.02 9.19 36.35
N ASN A 186 14.13 9.03 35.04
CA ASN A 186 14.47 10.08 34.10
C ASN A 186 13.29 10.35 33.17
N PRO A 187 12.49 11.40 33.40
CA PRO A 187 11.34 11.71 32.56
C PRO A 187 11.72 12.10 31.13
N LEU A 188 12.97 12.55 30.93
CA LEU A 188 13.48 12.99 29.61
C LEU A 188 14.15 11.85 28.82
N LEU A 189 14.04 10.60 29.26
CA LEU A 189 14.57 9.46 28.53
C LEU A 189 13.79 9.27 27.22
N ASN A 190 14.50 9.20 26.11
CA ASN A 190 13.92 8.83 24.81
C ASN A 190 13.77 7.30 24.69
N TYR A 191 12.81 6.86 23.90
CA TYR A 191 12.47 5.44 23.79
C TYR A 191 13.60 4.60 23.19
N GLU A 192 14.41 5.15 22.28
CA GLU A 192 15.53 4.46 21.66
C GLU A 192 16.59 4.02 22.67
N TYR A 193 16.82 4.80 23.71
CA TYR A 193 17.74 4.43 24.81
C TYR A 193 17.14 3.37 25.73
N ALA A 194 15.82 3.38 25.94
CA ALA A 194 15.13 2.32 26.69
C ALA A 194 15.11 1.02 25.90
N LEU A 195 14.96 1.10 24.58
CA LEU A 195 14.89 -0.05 23.67
C LEU A 195 16.20 -0.85 23.63
N LEU A 196 17.34 -0.17 23.63
CA LEU A 196 18.66 -0.81 23.53
C LEU A 196 19.31 -1.10 24.89
N GLU A 197 18.69 -0.66 25.97
CA GLU A 197 19.21 -0.85 27.34
C GLU A 197 20.69 -0.50 27.47
N VAL A 198 21.00 0.78 27.58
CA VAL A 198 22.39 1.30 27.64
C VAL A 198 23.24 0.61 28.71
N THR A 199 22.62 0.14 29.80
CA THR A 199 23.31 -0.55 30.93
C THR A 199 23.53 -2.04 30.67
N ASN A 200 22.74 -2.66 29.80
CA ASN A 200 22.84 -4.06 29.39
C ASN A 200 22.44 -4.15 27.91
N PRO A 201 23.32 -3.76 26.96
CA PRO A 201 22.99 -3.59 25.57
C PRO A 201 22.39 -4.84 24.95
N ILE A 202 21.25 -4.67 24.27
CA ILE A 202 20.56 -5.71 23.53
C ILE A 202 20.67 -5.37 22.06
N GLU A 203 21.15 -6.32 21.27
CA GLU A 203 21.16 -6.22 19.82
C GLU A 203 19.73 -6.36 19.28
N ARG A 204 19.33 -5.46 18.39
CA ARG A 204 18.01 -5.48 17.74
C ARG A 204 18.14 -5.65 16.23
N PRO A 205 17.37 -6.56 15.62
CA PRO A 205 17.32 -6.66 14.14
C PRO A 205 16.95 -5.33 13.51
N ALA A 206 17.53 -5.03 12.35
CA ALA A 206 17.22 -3.83 11.58
C ALA A 206 17.01 -4.16 10.11
N LEU A 207 16.09 -3.43 9.48
CA LEU A 207 15.98 -3.30 8.03
C LEU A 207 16.69 -2.02 7.61
N PHE A 208 17.62 -2.14 6.69
CA PHE A 208 18.33 -0.99 6.13
C PHE A 208 17.71 -0.58 4.81
N PHE A 209 17.29 0.68 4.71
CA PHE A 209 16.63 1.25 3.54
C PHE A 209 17.58 2.16 2.78
N ASN A 210 18.11 1.69 1.66
CA ASN A 210 18.91 2.50 0.74
C ASN A 210 18.00 3.37 -0.14
N ASP A 211 18.50 4.53 -0.57
CA ASP A 211 17.80 5.46 -1.48
C ASP A 211 16.37 5.76 -1.03
N LEU A 212 16.21 6.04 0.28
CA LEU A 212 14.91 6.35 0.85
C LEU A 212 14.58 7.84 0.65
N ILE A 213 13.35 8.12 0.24
CA ILE A 213 12.79 9.47 0.35
C ILE A 213 12.12 9.57 1.72
N TRP A 214 12.73 10.33 2.59
CA TRP A 214 12.25 10.56 3.94
C TRP A 214 12.75 11.89 4.49
N GLY A 215 12.29 12.31 5.65
CA GLY A 215 12.76 13.47 6.39
C GLY A 215 11.81 13.89 7.48
N ASP A 216 12.31 14.71 8.38
CA ASP A 216 11.53 15.34 9.43
C ASP A 216 11.18 16.76 9.04
N ILE A 217 10.12 17.30 9.65
CA ILE A 217 9.71 18.69 9.49
C ILE A 217 9.92 19.40 10.82
N ASP A 218 11.03 20.09 10.95
CA ASP A 218 11.40 20.82 12.17
C ASP A 218 11.28 22.35 12.03
N SER A 219 11.21 22.84 10.81
CA SER A 219 11.17 24.27 10.49
C SER A 219 10.23 24.61 9.32
N ASP A 220 9.89 25.90 9.17
CA ASP A 220 9.15 26.39 7.99
C ASP A 220 9.90 26.12 6.67
N GLU A 221 11.23 26.12 6.71
CA GLU A 221 12.07 25.83 5.55
C GLU A 221 11.94 24.34 5.14
N ASP A 222 11.93 23.44 6.14
CA ASP A 222 11.71 22.00 5.90
C ASP A 222 10.32 21.77 5.34
N GLN A 223 9.28 22.42 5.90
CA GLN A 223 7.93 22.33 5.37
C GLN A 223 7.88 22.82 3.91
N HIS A 224 8.49 23.97 3.61
CA HIS A 224 8.53 24.50 2.25
C HIS A 224 9.25 23.53 1.29
N ARG A 225 10.36 22.95 1.73
CA ARG A 225 11.12 21.95 0.97
C ARG A 225 10.30 20.65 0.78
N MET A 226 9.59 20.22 1.84
CA MET A 226 8.70 19.08 1.79
C MET A 226 7.61 19.24 0.75
N VAL A 227 6.83 20.31 0.83
CA VAL A 227 5.69 20.59 -0.06
C VAL A 227 6.12 20.71 -1.53
N ASN A 228 7.20 21.44 -1.79
CA ASN A 228 7.55 21.83 -3.15
C ASN A 228 8.49 20.85 -3.87
N TYR A 229 9.26 20.05 -3.13
CA TYR A 229 10.30 19.19 -3.73
C TYR A 229 10.21 17.73 -3.30
N ILE A 230 10.10 17.45 -1.99
CA ILE A 230 10.22 16.08 -1.48
C ILE A 230 8.93 15.30 -1.75
N TYR A 231 7.77 15.82 -1.34
CA TYR A 231 6.49 15.13 -1.53
C TYR A 231 6.14 14.90 -3.01
N PRO A 232 6.29 15.84 -3.93
CA PRO A 232 6.12 15.57 -5.35
C PRO A 232 7.08 14.51 -5.92
N ARG A 233 8.33 14.46 -5.42
CA ARG A 233 9.29 13.42 -5.80
C ARG A 233 8.84 12.05 -5.30
N LEU A 234 8.36 11.98 -4.05
CA LEU A 234 7.81 10.77 -3.46
C LEU A 234 6.61 10.25 -4.25
N LEU A 235 5.63 11.10 -4.54
CA LEU A 235 4.45 10.71 -5.32
C LEU A 235 4.83 10.14 -6.69
N ARG A 236 5.87 10.69 -7.34
CA ARG A 236 6.39 10.12 -8.59
C ARG A 236 7.03 8.76 -8.37
N LYS A 237 7.82 8.58 -7.30
CA LYS A 237 8.48 7.29 -6.98
C LYS A 237 7.48 6.21 -6.60
N GLU A 238 6.46 6.55 -5.83
CA GLU A 238 5.41 5.62 -5.40
C GLU A 238 4.32 5.37 -6.45
N ASN A 239 4.31 6.14 -7.55
CA ASN A 239 3.34 5.91 -8.62
C ASN A 239 3.58 4.53 -9.26
N PRO A 240 2.64 3.58 -9.16
CA PRO A 240 2.80 2.24 -9.73
C PRO A 240 2.98 2.26 -11.25
N LEU A 241 2.63 3.38 -11.92
CA LEU A 241 2.78 3.55 -13.37
C LEU A 241 4.09 4.26 -13.75
N ASN A 242 4.96 4.58 -12.79
CA ASN A 242 6.30 5.07 -13.07
C ASN A 242 7.11 4.00 -13.81
N ILE A 243 7.99 4.44 -14.72
CA ILE A 243 8.83 3.54 -15.52
C ILE A 243 9.65 2.59 -14.64
N ASP A 244 10.20 3.06 -13.53
CA ASP A 244 11.02 2.26 -12.62
C ASP A 244 10.22 1.14 -11.97
N ASN A 245 8.97 1.42 -11.56
CA ASN A 245 8.06 0.43 -11.01
C ASN A 245 7.61 -0.59 -12.07
N LEU A 246 7.35 -0.14 -13.31
CA LEU A 246 7.04 -1.04 -14.42
C LEU A 246 8.23 -1.96 -14.73
N VAL A 247 9.46 -1.42 -14.73
CA VAL A 247 10.70 -2.19 -14.92
C VAL A 247 10.92 -3.16 -13.76
N ALA A 248 10.63 -2.80 -12.53
CA ALA A 248 10.69 -3.69 -11.39
C ALA A 248 9.72 -4.87 -11.53
N HIS A 249 8.47 -4.65 -11.96
CA HIS A 249 7.54 -5.73 -12.28
C HIS A 249 8.10 -6.66 -13.38
N LEU A 250 8.66 -6.10 -14.45
CA LEU A 250 9.25 -6.89 -15.53
C LEU A 250 10.46 -7.69 -15.05
N SER A 251 11.33 -7.12 -14.21
CA SER A 251 12.48 -7.79 -13.61
C SER A 251 12.03 -8.99 -12.77
N HIS A 252 10.97 -8.84 -11.98
CA HIS A 252 10.36 -9.93 -11.22
C HIS A 252 9.77 -11.01 -12.14
N ILE A 253 8.98 -10.63 -13.14
CA ILE A 253 8.34 -11.54 -14.09
C ILE A 253 9.35 -12.38 -14.86
N PHE A 254 10.43 -11.77 -15.33
CA PHE A 254 11.49 -12.46 -16.08
C PHE A 254 12.55 -13.10 -15.20
N SER A 255 12.48 -12.92 -13.87
CA SER A 255 13.47 -13.40 -12.89
C SER A 255 14.90 -12.96 -13.24
N THR A 256 15.03 -11.76 -13.78
CA THR A 256 16.30 -11.19 -14.25
C THR A 256 16.29 -9.69 -14.02
N PRO A 257 17.33 -9.10 -13.42
CA PRO A 257 17.44 -7.65 -13.32
C PRO A 257 17.40 -7.01 -14.72
N ILE A 258 16.49 -6.07 -14.89
CA ILE A 258 16.30 -5.33 -16.15
C ILE A 258 16.59 -3.86 -15.87
N ASP A 259 17.43 -3.25 -16.70
CA ASP A 259 17.64 -1.81 -16.70
C ASP A 259 16.62 -1.12 -17.62
N SER A 260 16.19 0.09 -17.26
CA SER A 260 15.20 0.85 -18.04
C SER A 260 15.64 1.12 -19.48
N SER A 261 16.93 1.15 -19.76
CA SER A 261 17.48 1.28 -21.13
C SER A 261 17.30 0.04 -22.00
N GLN A 262 17.00 -1.12 -21.41
CA GLN A 262 16.84 -2.40 -22.10
C GLN A 262 15.39 -2.66 -22.55
N VAL A 263 14.45 -1.81 -22.13
CA VAL A 263 13.03 -1.99 -22.43
C VAL A 263 12.43 -0.72 -23.03
N VAL A 264 11.46 -0.89 -23.91
CA VAL A 264 10.61 0.20 -24.37
C VAL A 264 9.21 -0.06 -23.85
N ILE A 265 8.66 0.87 -23.07
CA ILE A 265 7.34 0.75 -22.47
C ILE A 265 6.47 1.91 -22.95
N ALA A 266 5.35 1.60 -23.55
CA ALA A 266 4.39 2.58 -24.05
C ALA A 266 2.96 2.22 -23.60
N PRO A 267 2.15 3.17 -23.13
CA PRO A 267 0.76 2.91 -22.76
C PRO A 267 -0.06 2.49 -23.99
N VAL A 268 -0.90 1.48 -23.81
CA VAL A 268 -1.88 1.05 -24.82
C VAL A 268 -3.25 1.00 -24.16
N GLY A 269 -4.13 1.85 -24.46
CA GLY A 269 -5.47 2.00 -23.92
C GLY A 269 -6.01 0.89 -23.01
N GLY A 270 -7.11 1.18 -22.33
CA GLY A 270 -7.81 0.26 -21.43
C GLY A 270 -8.86 1.02 -20.64
N MET A 271 -10.05 0.44 -20.43
CA MET A 271 -11.12 1.11 -19.68
C MET A 271 -10.90 1.01 -18.16
N SER A 272 -10.73 -0.19 -17.64
CA SER A 272 -10.58 -0.46 -16.20
C SER A 272 -9.18 -0.85 -15.79
N ASN A 273 -8.34 -1.33 -16.71
CA ASN A 273 -6.96 -1.73 -16.46
C ASN A 273 -6.00 -0.78 -17.18
N LYS A 274 -4.79 -0.65 -16.62
CA LYS A 274 -3.69 0.04 -17.28
C LYS A 274 -2.86 -0.97 -18.06
N ASN A 275 -2.82 -0.82 -19.39
CA ASN A 275 -2.07 -1.71 -20.25
C ASN A 275 -0.88 -0.98 -20.86
N PHE A 276 0.24 -1.68 -20.95
CA PHE A 276 1.47 -1.17 -21.54
C PHE A 276 1.99 -2.17 -22.58
N ARG A 277 2.35 -1.68 -23.75
CA ARG A 277 3.17 -2.42 -24.69
C ARG A 277 4.60 -2.38 -24.19
N VAL A 278 5.21 -3.54 -24.08
CA VAL A 278 6.59 -3.74 -23.61
C VAL A 278 7.39 -4.40 -24.73
N GLU A 279 8.49 -3.77 -25.12
CA GLU A 279 9.46 -4.38 -26.03
C GLU A 279 10.71 -4.74 -25.21
N TYR A 280 11.01 -6.03 -25.16
CA TYR A 280 12.15 -6.56 -24.40
C TYR A 280 12.73 -7.78 -25.12
N ALA A 281 14.07 -7.85 -25.22
CA ALA A 281 14.81 -8.96 -25.84
C ALA A 281 14.28 -9.35 -27.24
N GLY A 282 13.91 -8.34 -28.06
CA GLY A 282 13.43 -8.53 -29.42
C GLY A 282 12.01 -9.07 -29.53
N LYS A 283 11.25 -9.10 -28.46
CA LYS A 283 9.83 -9.51 -28.41
C LYS A 283 8.95 -8.39 -27.87
N SER A 284 7.68 -8.43 -28.30
CA SER A 284 6.67 -7.48 -27.83
C SER A 284 5.64 -8.19 -26.94
N TYR A 285 5.28 -7.55 -25.84
CA TYR A 285 4.34 -8.05 -24.84
C TYR A 285 3.30 -6.97 -24.50
N VAL A 286 2.24 -7.38 -23.82
CA VAL A 286 1.31 -6.49 -23.10
C VAL A 286 1.44 -6.76 -21.62
N LEU A 287 1.90 -5.77 -20.85
CA LEU A 287 1.84 -5.75 -19.41
C LEU A 287 0.54 -5.10 -19.00
N ARG A 288 -0.29 -5.81 -18.23
CA ARG A 288 -1.53 -5.29 -17.65
C ARG A 288 -1.37 -5.13 -16.14
N LEU A 289 -1.63 -3.92 -15.66
CA LEU A 289 -1.82 -3.60 -14.25
C LEU A 289 -3.31 -3.41 -14.00
N PRO A 290 -3.91 -4.06 -12.99
CA PRO A 290 -5.29 -3.85 -12.61
C PRO A 290 -5.57 -2.41 -12.20
N GLY A 291 -6.77 -1.92 -12.50
CA GLY A 291 -7.24 -0.65 -11.96
C GLY A 291 -7.78 -0.83 -10.55
N VAL A 292 -7.71 0.23 -9.76
CA VAL A 292 -8.08 0.27 -8.33
C VAL A 292 -9.48 -0.30 -8.03
N ALA A 293 -10.46 -0.08 -8.91
CA ALA A 293 -11.83 -0.60 -8.72
C ALA A 293 -12.02 -2.06 -9.17
N SER A 294 -10.99 -2.72 -9.72
CA SER A 294 -11.15 -4.07 -10.28
C SER A 294 -11.02 -5.19 -9.26
N GLU A 295 -10.51 -4.91 -8.06
CA GLU A 295 -10.28 -5.90 -7.00
C GLU A 295 -11.61 -6.45 -6.44
N THR A 296 -12.61 -5.59 -6.27
CA THR A 296 -13.94 -6.00 -5.78
C THR A 296 -14.84 -6.62 -6.85
N MET A 297 -14.50 -6.46 -8.13
CA MET A 297 -15.36 -6.86 -9.26
C MET A 297 -14.91 -8.13 -9.96
N VAL A 298 -13.62 -8.49 -9.85
CA VAL A 298 -13.04 -9.60 -10.64
C VAL A 298 -12.40 -10.62 -9.72
N ASP A 299 -12.92 -11.84 -9.75
CA ASP A 299 -12.26 -13.00 -9.16
C ASP A 299 -11.03 -13.38 -10.00
N ARG A 300 -9.84 -13.09 -9.45
CA ARG A 300 -8.56 -13.29 -10.14
C ARG A 300 -8.21 -14.75 -10.38
N SER A 301 -8.65 -15.65 -9.51
CA SER A 301 -8.45 -17.09 -9.70
C SER A 301 -9.25 -17.61 -10.89
N ASN A 302 -10.52 -17.20 -10.99
CA ASN A 302 -11.36 -17.50 -12.15
C ASN A 302 -10.82 -16.87 -13.43
N GLU A 303 -10.37 -15.61 -13.37
CA GLU A 303 -9.76 -14.93 -14.51
C GLU A 303 -8.51 -15.68 -15.00
N HIS A 304 -7.65 -16.13 -14.09
CA HIS A 304 -6.44 -16.90 -14.41
C HIS A 304 -6.82 -18.18 -15.16
N THR A 305 -7.69 -19.02 -14.55
CA THR A 305 -8.12 -20.30 -15.12
C THR A 305 -8.77 -20.12 -16.49
N ASN A 306 -9.71 -19.19 -16.61
CA ASN A 306 -10.42 -18.93 -17.86
C ASN A 306 -9.49 -18.38 -18.95
N SER A 307 -8.52 -17.55 -18.58
CA SER A 307 -7.52 -17.05 -19.52
C SER A 307 -6.61 -18.16 -20.05
N GLN A 308 -6.26 -19.16 -19.22
CA GLN A 308 -5.50 -20.33 -19.66
C GLN A 308 -6.31 -21.19 -20.64
N ILE A 309 -7.59 -21.43 -20.35
CA ILE A 309 -8.51 -22.15 -21.26
C ILE A 309 -8.58 -21.43 -22.61
N ALA A 310 -8.76 -20.12 -22.61
CA ALA A 310 -8.79 -19.31 -23.82
C ALA A 310 -7.47 -19.38 -24.62
N CYS A 311 -6.32 -19.45 -23.94
CA CYS A 311 -5.03 -19.66 -24.59
C CYS A 311 -4.94 -21.06 -25.24
N GLN A 312 -5.36 -22.11 -24.55
CA GLN A 312 -5.37 -23.48 -25.08
C GLN A 312 -6.25 -23.60 -26.33
N LEU A 313 -7.38 -22.89 -26.35
CA LEU A 313 -8.25 -22.80 -27.53
C LEU A 313 -7.66 -21.87 -28.60
N GLY A 314 -6.58 -21.16 -28.39
CA GLY A 314 -5.98 -20.23 -29.36
C GLY A 314 -6.86 -19.02 -29.67
N ILE A 315 -7.75 -18.63 -28.75
CA ILE A 315 -8.59 -17.44 -28.85
C ILE A 315 -8.06 -16.27 -28.02
N ASN A 316 -7.02 -16.53 -27.21
CA ASN A 316 -6.29 -15.53 -26.44
C ASN A 316 -4.78 -15.63 -26.73
N PRO A 317 -4.01 -14.53 -26.72
CA PRO A 317 -2.57 -14.62 -26.88
C PRO A 317 -1.94 -15.39 -25.72
N PRO A 318 -0.76 -16.03 -25.94
CA PRO A 318 -0.07 -16.73 -24.90
C PRO A 318 0.21 -15.83 -23.69
N ILE A 319 -0.18 -16.29 -22.49
CA ILE A 319 0.11 -15.64 -21.23
C ILE A 319 1.48 -16.12 -20.76
N ARG A 320 2.38 -15.17 -20.49
CA ARG A 320 3.75 -15.43 -20.02
C ARG A 320 3.84 -15.38 -18.49
N TYR A 321 2.97 -14.56 -17.89
CA TYR A 321 2.89 -14.41 -16.43
C TYR A 321 1.47 -13.99 -16.03
N PHE A 322 0.99 -14.52 -14.93
CA PHE A 322 -0.25 -14.08 -14.29
C PHE A 322 -0.13 -14.28 -12.78
N ASP A 323 -0.27 -13.20 -12.04
CA ASP A 323 -0.35 -13.23 -10.59
C ASP A 323 -1.83 -13.22 -10.18
N ALA A 324 -2.28 -14.31 -9.57
CA ALA A 324 -3.66 -14.47 -9.13
C ALA A 324 -4.01 -13.63 -7.89
N GLN A 325 -3.01 -13.11 -7.15
CA GLN A 325 -3.25 -12.23 -6.00
C GLN A 325 -3.43 -10.79 -6.45
N THR A 326 -2.49 -10.27 -7.22
CA THR A 326 -2.49 -8.88 -7.67
C THR A 326 -3.25 -8.66 -8.98
N GLY A 327 -3.44 -9.69 -9.80
CA GLY A 327 -4.01 -9.59 -11.15
C GLY A 327 -3.05 -9.01 -12.20
N ILE A 328 -1.77 -8.85 -11.89
CA ILE A 328 -0.75 -8.43 -12.85
C ILE A 328 -0.58 -9.54 -13.91
N LYS A 329 -0.59 -9.16 -15.18
CA LYS A 329 -0.51 -10.11 -16.30
C LYS A 329 0.44 -9.63 -17.37
N LEU A 330 1.29 -10.53 -17.87
CA LEU A 330 2.08 -10.34 -19.09
C LEU A 330 1.64 -11.34 -20.14
N ALA A 331 1.29 -10.87 -21.32
CA ALA A 331 0.90 -11.69 -22.46
C ALA A 331 1.66 -11.26 -23.73
N ASP A 332 1.73 -12.13 -24.73
CA ASP A 332 2.32 -11.76 -26.01
C ASP A 332 1.48 -10.67 -26.70
N PHE A 333 2.15 -9.69 -27.29
CA PHE A 333 1.49 -8.62 -28.05
C PHE A 333 1.08 -9.12 -29.44
N ILE A 334 -0.18 -8.89 -29.82
CA ILE A 334 -0.66 -9.24 -31.15
C ILE A 334 -0.34 -8.10 -32.12
N VAL A 335 0.65 -8.31 -32.98
CA VAL A 335 1.01 -7.32 -33.99
C VAL A 335 -0.10 -7.14 -34.99
N GLY A 336 -0.44 -5.88 -35.29
CA GLY A 336 -1.51 -5.55 -36.24
C GLY A 336 -2.95 -5.73 -35.70
N ALA A 337 -3.09 -6.02 -34.40
CA ALA A 337 -4.41 -6.04 -33.76
C ALA A 337 -5.05 -4.64 -33.82
N GLN A 338 -6.35 -4.62 -34.17
CA GLN A 338 -7.15 -3.41 -34.18
C GLN A 338 -8.32 -3.56 -33.21
N PRO A 339 -8.61 -2.54 -32.38
CA PRO A 339 -9.77 -2.58 -31.50
C PRO A 339 -11.06 -2.60 -32.34
N LEU A 340 -12.03 -3.37 -31.88
CA LEU A 340 -13.37 -3.35 -32.47
C LEU A 340 -14.11 -2.11 -32.00
N GLY A 341 -14.22 -1.12 -32.87
CA GLY A 341 -15.02 0.08 -32.63
C GLY A 341 -16.39 -0.01 -33.29
N GLN A 342 -17.26 0.96 -33.01
CA GLN A 342 -18.63 1.00 -33.56
C GLN A 342 -18.69 0.89 -35.11
N ALA A 343 -17.73 1.49 -35.80
CA ALA A 343 -17.64 1.44 -37.26
C ALA A 343 -17.12 0.09 -37.79
N THR A 344 -16.27 -0.59 -37.05
CA THR A 344 -15.66 -1.86 -37.47
C THR A 344 -16.56 -3.07 -37.17
N ILE A 345 -17.27 -3.07 -36.03
CA ILE A 345 -18.13 -4.16 -35.61
C ILE A 345 -19.34 -4.39 -36.59
N GLN A 346 -19.71 -3.38 -37.36
CA GLN A 346 -20.79 -3.48 -38.34
C GLN A 346 -20.37 -4.16 -39.64
N ARG A 347 -19.09 -4.41 -39.88
CA ARG A 347 -18.61 -5.08 -41.10
C ARG A 347 -18.80 -6.58 -40.99
N VAL A 348 -19.42 -7.17 -42.01
CA VAL A 348 -19.74 -8.60 -42.06
C VAL A 348 -18.50 -9.48 -41.87
N GLU A 349 -17.36 -9.08 -42.41
CA GLU A 349 -16.09 -9.79 -42.29
C GLU A 349 -15.59 -9.92 -40.83
N TYR A 350 -15.82 -8.88 -39.98
CA TYR A 350 -15.48 -8.95 -38.56
C TYR A 350 -16.50 -9.77 -37.77
N LEU A 351 -17.79 -9.63 -38.10
CA LEU A 351 -18.85 -10.44 -37.50
C LEU A 351 -18.63 -11.94 -37.75
N ASP A 352 -18.25 -12.32 -38.96
CA ASP A 352 -17.95 -13.71 -39.32
C ASP A 352 -16.73 -14.24 -38.50
N ARG A 353 -15.68 -13.43 -38.37
CA ARG A 353 -14.51 -13.81 -37.53
C ARG A 353 -14.87 -13.95 -36.06
N ILE A 354 -15.67 -13.03 -35.51
CA ILE A 354 -16.14 -13.09 -34.12
C ILE A 354 -16.98 -14.35 -33.92
N ALA A 355 -17.94 -14.62 -34.84
CA ALA A 355 -18.78 -15.80 -34.77
C ALA A 355 -17.95 -17.10 -34.79
N LYS A 356 -16.93 -17.21 -35.62
CA LYS A 356 -16.02 -18.36 -35.66
C LYS A 356 -15.27 -18.55 -34.33
N ILE A 357 -14.80 -17.45 -33.70
CA ILE A 357 -14.13 -17.52 -32.41
C ILE A 357 -15.10 -17.97 -31.30
N LEU A 358 -16.33 -17.43 -31.30
CA LEU A 358 -17.37 -17.83 -30.35
C LEU A 358 -17.78 -19.28 -30.54
N HIS A 359 -17.99 -19.75 -31.78
CA HIS A 359 -18.24 -21.17 -32.07
C HIS A 359 -17.13 -22.06 -31.53
N LYS A 360 -15.85 -21.70 -31.76
CA LYS A 360 -14.73 -22.45 -31.27
C LYS A 360 -14.73 -22.58 -29.73
N LEU A 361 -15.16 -21.53 -29.03
CA LEU A 361 -15.32 -21.57 -27.56
C LEU A 361 -16.51 -22.44 -27.16
N HIS A 362 -17.68 -22.22 -27.74
CA HIS A 362 -18.93 -22.88 -27.38
C HIS A 362 -18.95 -24.39 -27.76
N ASP A 363 -18.32 -24.75 -28.86
CA ASP A 363 -18.25 -26.16 -29.33
C ASP A 363 -17.10 -26.92 -28.63
N SER A 364 -16.29 -26.24 -27.83
CA SER A 364 -15.21 -26.89 -27.08
C SER A 364 -15.78 -27.70 -25.90
N ALA A 365 -15.11 -28.81 -25.57
CA ALA A 365 -15.43 -29.58 -24.36
C ALA A 365 -14.90 -28.90 -23.08
N MET A 366 -14.29 -27.71 -23.20
CA MET A 366 -13.72 -27.00 -22.09
C MET A 366 -14.80 -26.30 -21.27
N ARG A 367 -14.68 -26.36 -19.94
CA ARG A 367 -15.57 -25.64 -19.03
C ARG A 367 -14.81 -24.51 -18.37
N LEU A 368 -15.42 -23.32 -18.35
CA LEU A 368 -14.92 -22.18 -17.59
C LEU A 368 -15.10 -22.42 -16.09
N SER A 369 -14.29 -21.76 -15.27
CA SER A 369 -14.27 -21.95 -13.81
C SER A 369 -15.47 -21.33 -13.09
N ASN A 370 -16.23 -20.47 -13.74
CA ASN A 370 -17.42 -19.82 -13.20
C ASN A 370 -18.50 -19.64 -14.26
N ASP A 371 -19.74 -19.61 -13.79
CA ASP A 371 -20.90 -19.28 -14.60
C ASP A 371 -21.02 -17.75 -14.76
N PHE A 372 -21.49 -17.31 -15.90
CA PHE A 372 -21.83 -15.91 -16.15
C PHE A 372 -23.35 -15.74 -16.31
N ASN A 373 -23.93 -14.91 -15.46
CA ASN A 373 -25.31 -14.49 -15.59
C ASN A 373 -25.40 -12.97 -15.44
N GLY A 374 -25.74 -12.28 -16.52
CA GLY A 374 -25.77 -10.81 -16.57
C GLY A 374 -26.67 -10.17 -15.51
N PHE A 375 -27.76 -10.84 -15.09
CA PHE A 375 -28.64 -10.31 -14.04
C PHE A 375 -28.04 -10.47 -12.63
N THR A 376 -27.28 -11.53 -12.42
CA THR A 376 -26.56 -11.72 -11.16
C THR A 376 -25.43 -10.70 -11.05
N GLU A 377 -24.69 -10.48 -12.12
CA GLU A 377 -23.63 -9.46 -12.16
C GLU A 377 -24.22 -8.05 -11.95
N LEU A 378 -25.33 -7.72 -12.61
CA LEU A 378 -26.00 -6.44 -12.37
C LEU A 378 -26.43 -6.24 -10.91
N ARG A 379 -26.89 -7.30 -10.24
CA ARG A 379 -27.24 -7.24 -8.82
C ARG A 379 -26.01 -6.99 -7.94
N LYS A 380 -24.87 -7.64 -8.24
CA LYS A 380 -23.59 -7.37 -7.56
C LYS A 380 -23.18 -5.92 -7.72
N TYR A 381 -23.18 -5.39 -8.94
CA TYR A 381 -22.84 -3.97 -9.20
C TYR A 381 -23.74 -3.00 -8.43
N LYS A 382 -25.07 -3.26 -8.42
CA LYS A 382 -26.01 -2.43 -7.65
C LYS A 382 -25.72 -2.48 -6.15
N HIS A 383 -25.36 -3.64 -5.63
CA HIS A 383 -25.02 -3.80 -4.22
C HIS A 383 -23.76 -3.00 -3.88
N THR A 384 -22.68 -3.16 -4.65
CA THR A 384 -21.43 -2.43 -4.48
C THR A 384 -21.62 -0.91 -4.57
N LEU A 385 -22.40 -0.42 -5.55
CA LEU A 385 -22.70 1.01 -5.64
C LEU A 385 -23.43 1.53 -4.41
N LYS A 386 -24.37 0.74 -3.87
CA LYS A 386 -25.09 1.10 -2.66
C LYS A 386 -24.16 1.15 -1.43
N GLU A 387 -23.24 0.19 -1.29
CA GLU A 387 -22.23 0.19 -0.22
C GLU A 387 -21.29 1.40 -0.31
N LEU A 388 -20.96 1.83 -1.52
CA LEU A 388 -20.14 3.03 -1.75
C LEU A 388 -20.93 4.35 -1.63
N GLY A 389 -22.22 4.30 -1.31
CA GLY A 389 -23.08 5.50 -1.20
C GLY A 389 -23.36 6.18 -2.55
N ILE A 390 -23.11 5.50 -3.67
CA ILE A 390 -23.33 6.03 -5.01
C ILE A 390 -24.77 5.74 -5.43
N SER A 391 -25.59 6.79 -5.63
CA SER A 391 -26.94 6.64 -6.19
C SER A 391 -26.89 6.68 -7.71
N VAL A 392 -27.48 5.68 -8.37
CA VAL A 392 -27.71 5.69 -9.82
C VAL A 392 -29.09 6.29 -10.07
N GLU A 393 -29.11 7.53 -10.56
CA GLU A 393 -30.38 8.26 -10.82
C GLU A 393 -31.08 7.88 -12.13
N ASP A 394 -30.50 7.03 -12.94
CA ASP A 394 -31.10 6.61 -14.20
C ASP A 394 -32.25 5.62 -13.95
N LYS A 395 -33.44 6.17 -13.74
CA LYS A 395 -34.70 5.43 -13.52
C LYS A 395 -35.08 4.55 -14.71
N ASP A 396 -34.71 4.93 -15.93
CA ASP A 396 -35.07 4.22 -17.14
C ASP A 396 -34.23 2.95 -17.31
N ALA A 397 -32.94 3.00 -17.00
CA ALA A 397 -32.08 1.81 -16.98
C ALA A 397 -32.53 0.77 -15.94
N LEU A 398 -33.11 1.22 -14.81
CA LEU A 398 -33.63 0.34 -13.76
C LEU A 398 -34.95 -0.37 -14.14
N LEU A 399 -35.71 0.18 -15.07
CA LEU A 399 -36.99 -0.39 -15.58
C LEU A 399 -36.80 -1.37 -16.72
N ILE A 400 -35.77 -1.21 -17.55
CA ILE A 400 -35.51 -2.05 -18.71
C ILE A 400 -35.14 -3.50 -18.30
N VAL A 401 -34.37 -3.69 -17.27
CA VAL A 401 -33.84 -5.00 -16.86
C VAL A 401 -34.92 -5.97 -16.38
N PRO A 402 -35.87 -5.61 -15.48
CA PRO A 402 -36.98 -6.49 -15.13
C PRO A 402 -37.86 -6.86 -16.30
N ASN A 403 -38.16 -5.91 -17.19
CA ASN A 403 -38.97 -6.16 -18.39
C ASN A 403 -38.26 -7.08 -19.39
N LEU A 404 -36.94 -6.95 -19.53
CA LEU A 404 -36.11 -7.83 -20.35
C LEU A 404 -36.11 -9.26 -19.80
N GLN A 405 -36.00 -9.44 -18.50
CA GLN A 405 -36.04 -10.75 -17.82
C GLN A 405 -37.41 -11.43 -18.02
N VAL A 406 -38.51 -10.69 -17.91
CA VAL A 406 -39.84 -11.23 -18.15
C VAL A 406 -39.98 -11.70 -19.60
N ARG A 407 -39.58 -10.88 -20.59
CA ARG A 407 -39.64 -11.24 -22.02
C ARG A 407 -38.75 -12.45 -22.37
N ILE A 408 -37.59 -12.56 -21.74
CA ILE A 408 -36.69 -13.70 -21.97
C ILE A 408 -37.30 -14.98 -21.41
N ASN A 409 -37.93 -14.92 -20.22
CA ASN A 409 -38.63 -16.03 -19.62
C ASN A 409 -39.86 -16.47 -20.51
N GLU A 410 -40.58 -15.50 -21.05
CA GLU A 410 -41.71 -15.74 -22.00
C GLU A 410 -41.24 -16.41 -23.29
N LEU A 411 -40.06 -16.10 -23.79
CA LEU A 411 -39.46 -16.67 -24.99
C LEU A 411 -38.82 -18.04 -24.76
N GLY A 412 -38.80 -18.54 -23.51
CA GLY A 412 -38.18 -19.82 -23.13
C GLY A 412 -36.67 -19.86 -23.37
N VAL A 413 -36.04 -18.70 -23.52
CA VAL A 413 -34.58 -18.59 -23.69
C VAL A 413 -33.95 -18.60 -22.33
N SER A 414 -33.26 -19.68 -21.97
CA SER A 414 -32.44 -19.71 -20.79
C SER A 414 -31.20 -18.83 -20.99
N LEU A 415 -31.13 -17.69 -20.28
CA LEU A 415 -29.91 -16.88 -20.17
C LEU A 415 -28.91 -17.47 -19.17
N ILE A 416 -29.18 -18.63 -18.62
CA ILE A 416 -28.18 -19.45 -17.99
C ILE A 416 -27.38 -20.04 -19.17
N GLY A 417 -26.54 -19.24 -19.74
CA GLY A 417 -25.42 -19.78 -20.48
C GLY A 417 -24.57 -20.53 -19.48
N SER A 418 -24.92 -21.80 -19.23
CA SER A 418 -23.85 -22.75 -19.01
C SER A 418 -23.02 -22.62 -20.26
N MET A 419 -21.98 -21.81 -20.24
CA MET A 419 -20.85 -22.01 -21.11
C MET A 419 -20.29 -23.38 -20.70
N SER A 420 -21.05 -24.42 -21.05
CA SER A 420 -20.59 -25.79 -20.99
C SER A 420 -19.67 -26.04 -22.14
#